data_c43f2938c5466ac3bf4131dd188df654
#
_entry.id   c43f2938c5466ac3bf4131dd188df654
#
_cell.length_a   1.000
_cell.length_b   1.000
_cell.length_c   1.000
_cell.angle_alpha   90.00
_cell.angle_beta   90.00
_cell.angle_gamma   90.00
#
_symmetry.space_group_name_H-M   'P 1'
#
loop_
_entity.id
_entity.type
_entity.pdbx_description
1 polymer ?
#
loop_
_entity_poly.entity_id
_entity_poly.type
_entity_poly.pdbx_seq_one_letter_code
_entity_poly.pdbx_strand_id
1 'polypeptide(L)'
;MRYTKSRLPLAAVAATTLALSLAACGGSGGSSSSSSSPGGGSSANPAAGVSADPALAKKVSSTVGADGSITVGTDATYAPNEFLAKDGKTVIGFDVDLFKAVAAKLGLKAKFSPAPFNAIIPGVSSGKYEIGVSSFTINKQREQQTNMVSYFSAGTQWSTKKGNPNHIDPNNACGAKVAVQKATVQADDVTARSKKCTAAGKKAIQVDQYQGQDQATAAVVSGKDQAMLADSPVIAYGVVQTNGQMEKLGAIYDSAPYGYVVPKKDMAFADALAGALKALIKDGTYKKILDAWYVGDGAMSNPQVNPPATS
;
A
#
# COMPACT_ATOMS: atom_id res chain seq x y z
N MET A 1 -46.89 -20.51 36.68
CA MET A 1 -47.51 -19.77 37.83
C MET A 1 -47.08 -18.30 37.78
N ARG A 2 -48.11 -17.47 37.65
CA ARG A 2 -48.26 -16.02 38.00
C ARG A 2 -47.32 -14.99 37.39
N TYR A 3 -47.91 -14.28 36.42
CA TYR A 3 -47.71 -12.91 35.98
C TYR A 3 -47.77 -11.89 37.12
N THR A 4 -46.93 -10.87 37.05
CA THR A 4 -47.31 -9.55 37.58
C THR A 4 -46.81 -8.45 36.64
N LYS A 5 -47.77 -7.77 36.03
CA LYS A 5 -47.69 -6.48 35.33
C LYS A 5 -47.59 -5.36 36.35
N SER A 6 -46.79 -4.36 36.14
CA SER A 6 -47.04 -3.05 36.76
C SER A 6 -46.75 -1.91 35.77
N ARG A 7 -47.65 -0.98 35.80
CA ARG A 7 -47.95 0.08 34.81
C ARG A 7 -47.15 1.36 35.08
N LEU A 8 -47.03 2.15 34.01
CA LEU A 8 -46.60 3.57 33.91
C LEU A 8 -47.24 4.50 34.94
N PRO A 9 -46.65 5.75 35.09
CA PRO A 9 -47.39 6.84 34.43
C PRO A 9 -46.54 7.81 33.58
N LEU A 10 -47.23 8.37 32.60
CA LEU A 10 -46.90 9.57 31.84
C LEU A 10 -46.77 10.81 32.76
N ALA A 11 -45.83 11.69 32.43
CA ALA A 11 -45.93 13.10 32.76
C ALA A 11 -45.41 13.90 31.56
N ALA A 12 -46.31 14.61 30.95
CA ALA A 12 -46.09 15.66 29.95
C ALA A 12 -45.98 17.01 30.68
N VAL A 13 -45.06 17.88 30.27
CA VAL A 13 -45.16 19.36 30.41
C VAL A 13 -44.12 20.00 29.50
N ALA A 14 -44.61 20.65 28.49
CA ALA A 14 -44.62 22.04 28.10
C ALA A 14 -43.35 22.64 27.47
N ALA A 15 -43.61 23.11 26.27
CA ALA A 15 -42.79 23.94 25.42
C ALA A 15 -42.59 25.34 26.01
N THR A 16 -41.40 25.92 25.84
CA THR A 16 -41.21 27.39 25.82
C THR A 16 -40.23 27.72 24.67
N THR A 17 -40.80 28.37 23.68
CA THR A 17 -40.13 29.11 22.61
C THR A 17 -39.56 30.41 23.19
N LEU A 18 -38.28 30.68 22.90
CA LEU A 18 -37.75 32.05 22.98
C LEU A 18 -36.90 32.32 21.75
N ALA A 19 -37.44 33.14 20.87
CA ALA A 19 -36.72 33.79 19.78
C ALA A 19 -36.15 35.12 20.31
N LEU A 20 -34.90 35.44 20.00
CA LEU A 20 -34.38 36.83 19.87
C LEU A 20 -33.04 36.79 19.11
N SER A 21 -33.09 37.26 17.93
CA SER A 21 -32.55 38.50 17.31
C SER A 21 -31.02 38.60 17.11
N LEU A 22 -30.74 38.84 15.82
CA LEU A 22 -29.50 39.27 15.19
C LEU A 22 -28.75 40.41 15.90
N ALA A 23 -27.42 40.29 15.95
CA ALA A 23 -26.56 41.46 15.81
C ALA A 23 -25.31 41.05 15.03
N ALA A 24 -25.09 41.72 13.91
CA ALA A 24 -23.87 41.70 13.10
C ALA A 24 -22.84 42.62 13.75
N CYS A 25 -21.56 42.29 13.56
CA CYS A 25 -20.43 43.13 13.16
C CYS A 25 -19.12 42.75 13.83
N GLY A 26 -18.09 42.59 12.98
CA GLY A 26 -16.78 43.15 13.27
C GLY A 26 -15.64 42.19 13.57
N GLY A 27 -14.87 41.82 12.57
CA GLY A 27 -13.44 42.00 12.45
C GLY A 27 -12.48 41.23 13.35
N SER A 28 -11.56 40.62 12.68
CA SER A 28 -10.16 40.44 13.05
C SER A 28 -9.67 38.99 13.01
N GLY A 29 -8.69 38.78 12.15
CA GLY A 29 -7.97 37.59 11.81
C GLY A 29 -7.59 36.71 12.99
N GLY A 30 -7.93 35.47 12.84
CA GLY A 30 -7.38 34.37 13.58
C GLY A 30 -6.97 33.30 12.58
N SER A 31 -5.68 33.21 12.31
CA SER A 31 -5.10 32.10 11.54
C SER A 31 -5.37 30.80 12.29
N SER A 32 -6.44 30.13 11.93
CA SER A 32 -6.64 28.73 12.33
C SER A 32 -5.70 27.88 11.51
N SER A 33 -4.57 27.50 12.10
CA SER A 33 -3.74 26.41 11.64
C SER A 33 -4.58 25.13 11.68
N SER A 34 -5.16 24.77 10.53
CA SER A 34 -5.75 23.46 10.32
C SER A 34 -4.64 22.43 10.32
N SER A 35 -4.48 21.72 11.45
CA SER A 35 -3.73 20.50 11.50
C SER A 35 -4.42 19.48 10.61
N SER A 36 -3.93 19.35 9.37
CA SER A 36 -4.33 18.30 8.45
C SER A 36 -3.81 16.97 8.99
N SER A 37 -4.69 16.16 9.57
CA SER A 37 -4.41 14.77 9.89
C SER A 37 -4.07 14.02 8.60
N PRO A 38 -2.95 13.25 8.55
CA PRO A 38 -2.63 12.39 7.41
C PRO A 38 -3.50 11.15 7.47
N GLY A 39 -4.65 11.16 6.84
CA GLY A 39 -5.59 10.03 6.92
C GLY A 39 -6.82 10.13 6.04
N GLY A 40 -6.90 11.11 5.17
CA GLY A 40 -7.99 11.23 4.21
C GLY A 40 -7.43 11.30 2.80
N GLY A 41 -7.47 10.18 2.08
CA GLY A 41 -7.25 10.21 0.65
C GLY A 41 -8.14 11.28 0.04
N SER A 42 -7.54 12.23 -0.67
CA SER A 42 -8.26 13.30 -1.37
C SER A 42 -9.39 12.68 -2.19
N SER A 43 -10.62 13.17 -2.03
CA SER A 43 -11.79 12.77 -2.81
C SER A 43 -11.68 13.13 -4.30
N ALA A 44 -10.63 13.83 -4.70
CA ALA A 44 -10.28 14.09 -6.09
C ALA A 44 -9.36 12.93 -6.57
N ASN A 45 -9.86 12.16 -7.55
CA ASN A 45 -9.04 11.16 -8.24
C ASN A 45 -7.82 11.86 -8.87
N PRO A 46 -6.58 11.67 -8.36
CA PRO A 46 -5.41 12.39 -8.86
C PRO A 46 -5.02 11.95 -10.30
N ALA A 47 -5.58 10.85 -10.79
CA ALA A 47 -5.51 10.41 -12.18
C ALA A 47 -6.61 11.05 -13.07
N ALA A 48 -7.51 11.87 -12.51
CA ALA A 48 -8.54 12.54 -13.30
C ALA A 48 -7.91 13.52 -14.29
N GLY A 49 -8.37 13.46 -15.55
CA GLY A 49 -7.86 14.34 -16.62
C GLY A 49 -6.63 13.79 -17.38
N VAL A 50 -6.13 12.60 -17.05
CA VAL A 50 -5.10 11.94 -17.85
C VAL A 50 -5.70 11.49 -19.18
N SER A 51 -5.17 12.04 -20.28
CA SER A 51 -5.58 11.66 -21.65
C SER A 51 -4.66 10.57 -22.20
N ALA A 52 -5.23 9.72 -23.05
CA ALA A 52 -4.48 8.69 -23.75
C ALA A 52 -3.43 9.30 -24.68
N ASP A 53 -2.28 8.65 -24.76
CA ASP A 53 -1.24 8.90 -25.75
C ASP A 53 -1.39 7.87 -26.88
N PRO A 54 -1.82 8.29 -28.10
CA PRO A 54 -2.06 7.35 -29.19
C PRO A 54 -0.82 6.56 -29.63
N ALA A 55 0.39 7.12 -29.45
CA ALA A 55 1.64 6.45 -29.80
C ALA A 55 1.97 5.34 -28.81
N LEU A 56 1.68 5.54 -27.52
CA LEU A 56 1.84 4.52 -26.48
C LEU A 56 0.74 3.46 -26.56
N ALA A 57 -0.52 3.87 -26.78
CA ALA A 57 -1.65 2.96 -26.90
C ALA A 57 -1.46 1.93 -28.03
N LYS A 58 -0.87 2.34 -29.16
CA LYS A 58 -0.55 1.43 -30.29
C LYS A 58 0.49 0.36 -29.96
N LYS A 59 1.29 0.53 -28.90
CA LYS A 59 2.29 -0.45 -28.47
C LYS A 59 1.69 -1.55 -27.58
N VAL A 60 0.49 -1.32 -27.06
CA VAL A 60 -0.21 -2.34 -26.27
C VAL A 60 -0.69 -3.45 -27.20
N SER A 61 -0.39 -4.70 -26.84
CA SER A 61 -0.85 -5.87 -27.60
C SER A 61 -2.37 -5.88 -27.70
N SER A 62 -2.91 -6.31 -28.84
CA SER A 62 -4.36 -6.44 -29.05
C SER A 62 -5.04 -7.44 -28.10
N THR A 63 -4.25 -8.26 -27.40
CA THR A 63 -4.74 -9.20 -26.38
C THR A 63 -4.80 -8.60 -24.98
N VAL A 64 -4.11 -7.48 -24.73
CA VAL A 64 -4.14 -6.74 -23.47
C VAL A 64 -5.21 -5.65 -23.57
N GLY A 65 -6.16 -5.66 -22.65
CA GLY A 65 -7.21 -4.66 -22.64
C GLY A 65 -8.13 -4.70 -23.85
N ALA A 66 -8.38 -5.86 -24.44
CA ALA A 66 -9.19 -6.03 -25.65
C ALA A 66 -10.61 -5.46 -25.52
N ASP A 67 -11.15 -5.40 -24.31
CA ASP A 67 -12.45 -4.78 -23.96
C ASP A 67 -12.34 -3.31 -23.49
N GLY A 68 -11.18 -2.67 -23.68
CA GLY A 68 -10.89 -1.32 -23.21
C GLY A 68 -10.54 -1.25 -21.72
N SER A 69 -10.39 -2.40 -21.05
CA SER A 69 -9.97 -2.46 -19.64
C SER A 69 -8.89 -3.50 -19.42
N ILE A 70 -8.06 -3.27 -18.42
CA ILE A 70 -6.97 -4.16 -18.03
C ILE A 70 -7.24 -4.75 -16.64
N THR A 71 -7.18 -6.08 -16.53
CA THR A 71 -7.38 -6.81 -15.27
C THR A 71 -6.10 -6.86 -14.46
N VAL A 72 -6.14 -6.26 -13.28
CA VAL A 72 -4.98 -6.05 -12.38
C VAL A 72 -5.09 -6.97 -11.17
N GLY A 73 -4.13 -7.88 -10.99
CA GLY A 73 -3.97 -8.61 -9.73
C GLY A 73 -3.29 -7.75 -8.68
N THR A 74 -3.86 -7.66 -7.49
CA THR A 74 -3.35 -6.82 -6.39
C THR A 74 -3.66 -7.44 -5.03
N ASP A 75 -2.79 -7.30 -4.03
CA ASP A 75 -3.07 -7.67 -2.64
C ASP A 75 -3.55 -6.45 -1.87
N ALA A 76 -4.87 -6.35 -1.70
CA ALA A 76 -5.50 -5.17 -1.10
C ALA A 76 -5.41 -5.15 0.44
N THR A 77 -4.24 -5.51 1.00
CA THR A 77 -3.95 -5.47 2.45
C THR A 77 -2.72 -4.62 2.80
N TYR A 78 -2.13 -3.93 1.80
CA TYR A 78 -0.79 -3.32 1.89
C TYR A 78 -0.84 -1.78 1.91
N ALA A 79 -1.61 -1.21 2.84
CA ALA A 79 -1.77 0.25 2.96
C ALA A 79 -0.44 0.98 3.27
N PRO A 80 -0.18 2.15 2.65
CA PRO A 80 -1.04 2.99 1.80
C PRO A 80 -0.96 2.67 0.30
N ASN A 81 -0.25 1.60 -0.07
CA ASN A 81 0.06 1.26 -1.45
C ASN A 81 -1.18 0.77 -2.19
N GLU A 82 -1.78 -0.33 -1.71
CA GLU A 82 -3.04 -0.89 -2.21
C GLU A 82 -3.81 -1.56 -1.06
N PHE A 83 -5.03 -1.10 -0.82
CA PHE A 83 -5.86 -1.61 0.28
C PHE A 83 -7.34 -1.37 0.03
N LEU A 84 -8.20 -2.02 0.80
CA LEU A 84 -9.64 -1.82 0.69
C LEU A 84 -10.07 -0.52 1.36
N ALA A 85 -10.92 0.25 0.68
CA ALA A 85 -11.61 1.39 1.24
C ALA A 85 -12.56 0.96 2.37
N LYS A 86 -13.16 1.93 3.06
CA LYS A 86 -14.12 1.67 4.16
C LYS A 86 -15.35 0.85 3.74
N ASP A 87 -15.67 0.80 2.45
CA ASP A 87 -16.75 -0.03 1.90
C ASP A 87 -16.42 -1.53 1.86
N GLY A 88 -15.16 -1.90 2.15
CA GLY A 88 -14.66 -3.27 2.12
C GLY A 88 -14.60 -3.89 0.71
N LYS A 89 -14.71 -3.10 -0.35
CA LYS A 89 -14.80 -3.57 -1.75
C LYS A 89 -13.88 -2.80 -2.69
N THR A 90 -13.86 -1.48 -2.59
CA THR A 90 -13.08 -0.62 -3.49
C THR A 90 -11.62 -0.67 -3.13
N VAL A 91 -10.76 -1.03 -4.09
CA VAL A 91 -9.30 -0.97 -3.90
C VAL A 91 -8.82 0.46 -4.12
N ILE A 92 -8.09 1.00 -3.16
CA ILE A 92 -7.51 2.34 -3.15
C ILE A 92 -6.04 2.28 -2.75
N GLY A 93 -5.31 3.36 -2.95
CA GLY A 93 -3.91 3.48 -2.59
C GLY A 93 -3.10 4.19 -3.66
N PHE A 94 -1.83 4.52 -3.36
CA PHE A 94 -1.02 5.25 -4.33
C PHE A 94 -0.67 4.40 -5.56
N ASP A 95 -0.45 3.08 -5.40
CA ASP A 95 -0.24 2.13 -6.50
C ASP A 95 -1.45 2.08 -7.41
N VAL A 96 -2.64 2.10 -6.81
CA VAL A 96 -3.92 2.07 -7.52
C VAL A 96 -4.12 3.33 -8.34
N ASP A 97 -3.89 4.50 -7.74
CA ASP A 97 -4.07 5.78 -8.41
C ASP A 97 -3.01 6.00 -9.50
N LEU A 98 -1.76 5.61 -9.22
CA LEU A 98 -0.68 5.68 -10.21
C LEU A 98 -0.97 4.75 -11.39
N PHE A 99 -1.38 3.51 -11.13
CA PHE A 99 -1.66 2.57 -12.22
C PHE A 99 -2.91 2.95 -13.02
N LYS A 100 -3.94 3.55 -12.39
CA LYS A 100 -5.07 4.14 -13.13
C LYS A 100 -4.62 5.22 -14.11
N ALA A 101 -3.68 6.08 -13.69
CA ALA A 101 -3.10 7.12 -14.57
C ALA A 101 -2.28 6.49 -15.72
N VAL A 102 -1.48 5.46 -15.43
CA VAL A 102 -0.71 4.70 -16.44
C VAL A 102 -1.66 4.04 -17.45
N ALA A 103 -2.68 3.34 -16.98
CA ALA A 103 -3.70 2.72 -17.85
C ALA A 103 -4.41 3.76 -18.72
N ALA A 104 -4.81 4.90 -18.16
CA ALA A 104 -5.43 5.99 -18.91
C ALA A 104 -4.51 6.55 -20.01
N LYS A 105 -3.18 6.68 -19.75
CA LYS A 105 -2.19 7.04 -20.77
C LYS A 105 -2.15 6.04 -21.93
N LEU A 106 -2.44 4.77 -21.65
CA LEU A 106 -2.51 3.70 -22.66
C LEU A 106 -3.92 3.55 -23.28
N GLY A 107 -4.88 4.41 -22.92
CA GLY A 107 -6.26 4.35 -23.41
C GLY A 107 -7.10 3.23 -22.76
N LEU A 108 -6.66 2.71 -21.61
CA LEU A 108 -7.29 1.60 -20.90
C LEU A 108 -7.90 2.03 -19.55
N LYS A 109 -8.83 1.24 -19.04
CA LYS A 109 -9.38 1.35 -17.68
C LYS A 109 -8.85 0.22 -16.81
N ALA A 110 -8.24 0.53 -15.67
CA ALA A 110 -7.76 -0.49 -14.73
C ALA A 110 -8.93 -1.09 -13.93
N LYS A 111 -9.03 -2.42 -13.89
CA LYS A 111 -9.96 -3.21 -13.07
C LYS A 111 -9.15 -4.01 -12.05
N PHE A 112 -9.11 -3.56 -10.81
CA PHE A 112 -8.37 -4.23 -9.73
C PHE A 112 -9.14 -5.44 -9.21
N SER A 113 -8.44 -6.58 -9.11
CA SER A 113 -8.93 -7.86 -8.60
C SER A 113 -8.10 -8.28 -7.39
N PRO A 114 -8.64 -8.19 -6.17
CA PRO A 114 -7.94 -8.60 -4.96
C PRO A 114 -7.52 -10.08 -5.00
N ALA A 115 -6.30 -10.35 -4.61
CA ALA A 115 -5.72 -11.69 -4.55
C ALA A 115 -4.62 -11.76 -3.49
N PRO A 116 -4.34 -12.93 -2.91
CA PRO A 116 -3.17 -13.11 -2.09
C PRO A 116 -1.87 -12.77 -2.83
N PHE A 117 -0.94 -12.07 -2.17
CA PHE A 117 0.31 -11.60 -2.77
C PHE A 117 1.06 -12.71 -3.53
N ASN A 118 1.21 -13.87 -2.92
CA ASN A 118 1.90 -15.03 -3.50
C ASN A 118 1.19 -15.65 -4.72
N ALA A 119 -0.07 -15.28 -4.98
CA ALA A 119 -0.84 -15.81 -6.12
C ALA A 119 -0.83 -14.88 -7.34
N ILE A 120 -0.33 -13.65 -7.21
CA ILE A 120 -0.41 -12.65 -8.30
C ILE A 120 0.55 -13.00 -9.44
N ILE A 121 1.84 -13.25 -9.19
CA ILE A 121 2.81 -13.62 -10.24
C ILE A 121 2.37 -14.89 -10.99
N PRO A 122 1.98 -16.00 -10.32
CA PRO A 122 1.40 -17.15 -11.01
C PRO A 122 0.14 -16.80 -11.80
N GLY A 123 -0.71 -15.91 -11.27
CA GLY A 123 -1.92 -15.44 -11.95
C GLY A 123 -1.63 -14.66 -13.23
N VAL A 124 -0.59 -13.82 -13.24
CA VAL A 124 -0.12 -13.12 -14.44
C VAL A 124 0.47 -14.12 -15.44
N SER A 125 1.28 -15.05 -14.98
CA SER A 125 1.91 -16.08 -15.85
C SER A 125 0.86 -16.98 -16.52
N SER A 126 -0.25 -17.29 -15.85
CA SER A 126 -1.34 -18.11 -16.38
C SER A 126 -2.37 -17.31 -17.21
N GLY A 127 -2.28 -15.98 -17.23
CA GLY A 127 -3.24 -15.12 -17.94
C GLY A 127 -4.54 -14.84 -17.14
N LYS A 128 -4.60 -15.18 -15.86
CA LYS A 128 -5.71 -14.80 -14.97
C LYS A 128 -5.76 -13.29 -14.76
N TYR A 129 -4.62 -12.65 -14.68
CA TYR A 129 -4.45 -11.21 -14.66
C TYR A 129 -3.58 -10.80 -15.84
N GLU A 130 -3.88 -9.66 -16.44
CA GLU A 130 -3.06 -9.09 -17.52
C GLU A 130 -1.81 -8.40 -16.96
N ILE A 131 -1.87 -7.97 -15.70
CA ILE A 131 -0.77 -7.33 -14.98
C ILE A 131 -0.90 -7.55 -13.47
N GLY A 132 0.22 -7.55 -12.76
CA GLY A 132 0.29 -7.47 -11.30
C GLY A 132 0.75 -6.09 -10.85
N VAL A 133 -0.01 -5.46 -9.95
CA VAL A 133 0.31 -4.17 -9.31
C VAL A 133 0.11 -4.36 -7.81
N SER A 134 1.18 -4.58 -7.08
CA SER A 134 1.13 -4.85 -5.65
C SER A 134 2.52 -4.70 -5.00
N SER A 135 3.17 -3.57 -5.24
CA SER A 135 4.43 -3.20 -4.57
C SER A 135 5.53 -4.27 -4.66
N PHE A 136 5.61 -4.99 -5.80
CA PHE A 136 6.59 -6.05 -5.97
C PHE A 136 8.01 -5.51 -6.03
N THR A 137 8.82 -5.73 -5.01
CA THR A 137 10.26 -5.47 -5.08
C THR A 137 10.86 -6.22 -6.27
N ILE A 138 11.55 -5.51 -7.15
CA ILE A 138 12.24 -6.11 -8.29
C ILE A 138 13.43 -6.90 -7.77
N ASN A 139 13.51 -8.19 -8.13
CA ASN A 139 14.63 -9.08 -7.85
C ASN A 139 14.82 -10.10 -8.98
N LYS A 140 15.98 -10.75 -9.04
CA LYS A 140 16.31 -11.72 -10.09
C LYS A 140 15.32 -12.87 -10.20
N GLN A 141 14.83 -13.39 -9.07
CA GLN A 141 13.89 -14.52 -9.06
C GLN A 141 12.56 -14.16 -9.73
N ARG A 142 12.03 -12.95 -9.49
CA ARG A 142 10.79 -12.46 -10.09
C ARG A 142 11.00 -12.13 -11.57
N GLU A 143 12.14 -11.54 -11.94
CA GLU A 143 12.49 -11.24 -13.33
C GLU A 143 12.69 -12.48 -14.20
N GLN A 144 13.07 -13.62 -13.62
CA GLN A 144 13.11 -14.90 -14.36
C GLN A 144 11.72 -15.33 -14.84
N GLN A 145 10.67 -15.01 -14.08
CA GLN A 145 9.29 -15.45 -14.33
C GLN A 145 8.48 -14.43 -15.13
N THR A 146 8.78 -13.13 -14.99
CA THR A 146 7.99 -12.02 -15.55
C THR A 146 8.91 -10.93 -16.07
N ASN A 147 8.37 -9.99 -16.86
CA ASN A 147 9.02 -8.69 -17.03
C ASN A 147 8.57 -7.78 -15.90
N MET A 148 9.45 -6.92 -15.43
CA MET A 148 9.16 -5.98 -14.37
C MET A 148 9.44 -4.55 -14.82
N VAL A 149 8.48 -3.63 -14.59
CA VAL A 149 8.62 -2.21 -14.97
C VAL A 149 8.70 -1.39 -13.70
N SER A 150 9.85 -0.79 -13.45
CA SER A 150 10.07 -0.01 -12.22
C SER A 150 9.22 1.26 -12.19
N TYR A 151 8.63 1.59 -11.01
CA TYR A 151 7.76 2.77 -10.87
C TYR A 151 7.92 3.52 -9.56
N PHE A 152 8.53 2.94 -8.55
CA PHE A 152 8.69 3.52 -7.20
C PHE A 152 9.88 2.86 -6.51
N SER A 153 10.41 3.40 -5.41
CA SER A 153 11.48 2.79 -4.63
C SER A 153 11.14 2.77 -3.15
N ALA A 154 11.35 1.64 -2.49
CA ALA A 154 11.19 1.50 -1.05
C ALA A 154 12.28 0.59 -0.49
N GLY A 155 12.54 0.70 0.82
CA GLY A 155 13.41 -0.22 1.53
C GLY A 155 12.68 -0.93 2.65
N THR A 156 13.28 -1.96 3.20
CA THR A 156 12.77 -2.68 4.37
C THR A 156 12.91 -1.84 5.62
N GLN A 157 11.87 -1.81 6.44
CA GLN A 157 11.85 -1.13 7.73
C GLN A 157 11.32 -2.08 8.81
N TRP A 158 12.01 -2.13 9.95
CA TRP A 158 11.50 -2.76 11.16
C TRP A 158 10.49 -1.87 11.86
N SER A 159 9.56 -2.49 12.55
CA SER A 159 8.61 -1.83 13.45
C SER A 159 8.31 -2.71 14.66
N THR A 160 7.96 -2.06 15.76
CA THR A 160 7.59 -2.71 17.02
C THR A 160 6.45 -1.94 17.68
N LYS A 161 5.90 -2.49 18.75
CA LYS A 161 4.97 -1.76 19.62
C LYS A 161 5.67 -0.55 20.24
N LYS A 162 4.95 0.54 20.41
CA LYS A 162 5.49 1.80 20.95
C LYS A 162 6.27 1.56 22.25
N GLY A 163 7.45 2.18 22.31
CA GLY A 163 8.38 2.05 23.44
C GLY A 163 9.21 0.78 23.43
N ASN A 164 9.13 -0.02 22.38
CA ASN A 164 9.90 -1.26 22.20
C ASN A 164 9.96 -2.12 23.49
N PRO A 165 8.81 -2.56 24.04
CA PRO A 165 8.76 -3.21 25.36
C PRO A 165 9.52 -4.55 25.42
N ASN A 166 9.84 -5.13 24.27
CA ASN A 166 10.60 -6.38 24.16
C ASN A 166 12.09 -6.15 23.86
N HIS A 167 12.55 -4.89 23.86
CA HIS A 167 13.95 -4.50 23.60
C HIS A 167 14.51 -5.13 22.32
N ILE A 168 13.72 -5.15 21.25
CA ILE A 168 14.12 -5.71 19.96
C ILE A 168 15.22 -4.83 19.35
N ASP A 169 16.34 -5.49 18.99
CA ASP A 169 17.41 -4.89 18.20
C ASP A 169 17.38 -5.48 16.78
N PRO A 170 17.12 -4.69 15.73
CA PRO A 170 17.16 -5.14 14.35
C PRO A 170 18.45 -5.86 13.94
N ASN A 171 19.58 -5.49 14.57
CA ASN A 171 20.88 -6.10 14.30
C ASN A 171 21.11 -7.41 15.05
N ASN A 172 20.32 -7.69 16.11
CA ASN A 172 20.45 -8.88 16.93
C ASN A 172 19.07 -9.37 17.41
N ALA A 173 18.16 -9.67 16.48
CA ALA A 173 16.81 -10.11 16.78
C ALA A 173 16.69 -11.62 17.11
N CYS A 174 17.79 -12.30 17.42
CA CYS A 174 17.78 -13.72 17.74
C CYS A 174 16.87 -14.02 18.94
N GLY A 175 15.97 -15.02 18.77
CA GLY A 175 14.97 -15.39 19.77
C GLY A 175 13.72 -14.53 19.77
N ALA A 176 13.67 -13.45 19.00
CA ALA A 176 12.48 -12.63 18.84
C ALA A 176 11.38 -13.37 18.07
N LYS A 177 10.14 -12.90 18.24
CA LYS A 177 8.97 -13.32 17.48
C LYS A 177 8.60 -12.19 16.49
N VAL A 178 8.68 -12.47 15.20
CA VAL A 178 8.64 -11.46 14.14
C VAL A 178 7.56 -11.79 13.12
N ALA A 179 6.64 -10.85 12.90
CA ALA A 179 5.59 -10.90 11.90
C ALA A 179 6.10 -10.41 10.52
N VAL A 180 5.73 -11.11 9.47
CA VAL A 180 5.95 -10.69 8.08
C VAL A 180 4.79 -11.14 7.20
N GLN A 181 4.56 -10.45 6.09
CA GLN A 181 3.68 -10.97 5.07
C GLN A 181 4.39 -12.08 4.27
N LYS A 182 3.67 -13.14 3.96
CA LYS A 182 4.17 -14.31 3.23
C LYS A 182 4.62 -13.95 1.81
N ALA A 183 5.71 -14.58 1.35
CA ALA A 183 6.30 -14.44 0.01
C ALA A 183 6.85 -13.04 -0.32
N THR A 184 7.14 -12.23 0.70
CA THR A 184 7.83 -10.96 0.58
C THR A 184 9.34 -11.14 0.74
N VAL A 185 10.11 -10.16 0.26
CA VAL A 185 11.56 -10.11 0.50
C VAL A 185 11.88 -9.98 1.99
N GLN A 186 10.98 -9.39 2.78
CA GLN A 186 11.11 -9.28 4.23
C GLN A 186 10.97 -10.66 4.91
N ALA A 187 10.10 -11.53 4.40
CA ALA A 187 9.99 -12.91 4.91
C ALA A 187 11.27 -13.70 4.63
N ASP A 188 11.88 -13.50 3.47
CA ASP A 188 13.16 -14.12 3.12
C ASP A 188 14.29 -13.57 3.97
N ASP A 189 14.37 -12.26 4.18
CA ASP A 189 15.39 -11.62 5.03
C ASP A 189 15.33 -12.12 6.48
N VAL A 190 14.15 -12.06 7.11
CA VAL A 190 14.04 -12.51 8.53
C VAL A 190 14.29 -14.02 8.65
N THR A 191 13.95 -14.81 7.63
CA THR A 191 14.28 -16.25 7.59
C THR A 191 15.78 -16.47 7.49
N ALA A 192 16.48 -15.71 6.66
CA ALA A 192 17.93 -15.74 6.54
C ALA A 192 18.61 -15.33 7.86
N ARG A 193 18.11 -14.27 8.53
CA ARG A 193 18.58 -13.83 9.87
C ARG A 193 18.37 -14.94 10.92
N SER A 194 17.23 -15.63 10.90
CA SER A 194 16.95 -16.75 11.81
C SER A 194 17.96 -17.88 11.64
N LYS A 195 18.32 -18.24 10.39
CA LYS A 195 19.36 -19.23 10.11
C LYS A 195 20.75 -18.77 10.61
N LYS A 196 21.10 -17.49 10.47
CA LYS A 196 22.34 -16.94 11.04
C LYS A 196 22.37 -17.03 12.56
N CYS A 197 21.24 -16.80 13.25
CA CYS A 197 21.14 -16.96 14.70
C CYS A 197 21.47 -18.41 15.12
N THR A 198 20.85 -19.40 14.49
CA THR A 198 21.10 -20.82 14.81
C THR A 198 22.53 -21.26 14.50
N ALA A 199 23.08 -20.80 13.36
CA ALA A 199 24.48 -21.07 13.02
C ALA A 199 25.47 -20.49 14.04
N ALA A 200 25.11 -19.39 14.72
CA ALA A 200 25.87 -18.77 15.80
C ALA A 200 25.55 -19.35 17.19
N GLY A 201 24.84 -20.48 17.29
CA GLY A 201 24.44 -21.10 18.54
C GLY A 201 23.40 -20.31 19.34
N LYS A 202 22.75 -19.30 18.73
CA LYS A 202 21.71 -18.49 19.36
C LYS A 202 20.31 -19.08 19.07
N LYS A 203 19.31 -18.64 19.83
CA LYS A 203 17.92 -19.00 19.62
C LYS A 203 17.44 -18.48 18.26
N ALA A 204 16.76 -19.34 17.48
CA ALA A 204 16.15 -18.94 16.21
C ALA A 204 15.17 -17.76 16.38
N ILE A 205 15.04 -16.90 15.37
CA ILE A 205 13.91 -15.99 15.28
C ILE A 205 12.67 -16.84 14.96
N GLN A 206 11.59 -16.66 15.70
CA GLN A 206 10.29 -17.22 15.34
C GLN A 206 9.66 -16.31 14.26
N VAL A 207 9.57 -16.81 13.04
CA VAL A 207 9.03 -16.07 11.90
C VAL A 207 7.56 -16.43 11.72
N ASP A 208 6.65 -15.52 12.09
CA ASP A 208 5.22 -15.70 11.91
C ASP A 208 4.80 -15.05 10.58
N GLN A 209 4.49 -15.90 9.59
CA GLN A 209 4.09 -15.47 8.25
C GLN A 209 2.58 -15.34 8.15
N TYR A 210 2.10 -14.15 7.80
CA TYR A 210 0.69 -13.83 7.61
C TYR A 210 0.33 -13.75 6.13
N GLN A 211 -0.92 -14.05 5.80
CA GLN A 211 -1.37 -13.97 4.41
C GLN A 211 -1.48 -12.51 3.95
N GLY A 212 -2.00 -11.61 4.78
CA GLY A 212 -2.10 -10.18 4.54
C GLY A 212 -1.20 -9.36 5.47
N GLN A 213 -0.75 -8.20 5.00
CA GLN A 213 0.07 -7.28 5.80
C GLN A 213 -0.71 -6.68 6.97
N ASP A 214 -2.01 -6.42 6.80
CA ASP A 214 -2.92 -5.98 7.86
C ASP A 214 -2.91 -6.93 9.06
N GLN A 215 -2.84 -8.24 8.83
CA GLN A 215 -2.74 -9.26 9.87
C GLN A 215 -1.39 -9.18 10.60
N ALA A 216 -0.27 -8.97 9.88
CA ALA A 216 1.04 -8.80 10.49
C ALA A 216 1.08 -7.54 11.37
N THR A 217 0.50 -6.43 10.88
CA THR A 217 0.35 -5.19 11.64
C THR A 217 -0.48 -5.39 12.91
N ALA A 218 -1.64 -6.05 12.81
CA ALA A 218 -2.50 -6.35 13.95
C ALA A 218 -1.81 -7.24 14.99
N ALA A 219 -0.96 -8.18 14.56
CA ALA A 219 -0.21 -9.06 15.45
C ALA A 219 0.80 -8.28 16.33
N VAL A 220 1.47 -7.26 15.78
CA VAL A 220 2.36 -6.40 16.56
C VAL A 220 1.59 -5.47 17.48
N VAL A 221 0.52 -4.84 16.99
CA VAL A 221 -0.33 -3.95 17.80
C VAL A 221 -0.90 -4.68 19.02
N SER A 222 -1.39 -5.91 18.82
CA SER A 222 -1.91 -6.74 19.92
C SER A 222 -0.83 -7.28 20.87
N GLY A 223 0.44 -7.28 20.44
CA GLY A 223 1.55 -7.87 21.19
C GLY A 223 1.67 -9.41 21.02
N LYS A 224 0.95 -10.00 20.05
CA LYS A 224 1.13 -11.39 19.65
C LYS A 224 2.53 -11.62 19.09
N ASP A 225 3.01 -10.68 18.27
CA ASP A 225 4.38 -10.63 17.77
C ASP A 225 5.10 -9.39 18.31
N GLN A 226 6.42 -9.51 18.46
CA GLN A 226 7.24 -8.50 19.12
C GLN A 226 7.72 -7.41 18.17
N ALA A 227 7.87 -7.75 16.90
CA ALA A 227 8.24 -6.84 15.82
C ALA A 227 7.65 -7.32 14.50
N MET A 228 7.73 -6.46 13.48
CA MET A 228 7.44 -6.84 12.10
C MET A 228 8.39 -6.14 11.13
N LEU A 229 8.50 -6.70 9.92
CA LEU A 229 9.15 -6.09 8.77
C LEU A 229 8.13 -5.90 7.66
N ALA A 230 8.20 -4.74 7.03
CA ALA A 230 7.50 -4.44 5.79
C ALA A 230 8.26 -3.33 5.04
N ASP A 231 7.75 -2.89 3.91
CA ASP A 231 8.29 -1.75 3.21
C ASP A 231 8.09 -0.43 3.98
N SER A 232 9.04 0.47 3.83
CA SER A 232 9.10 1.71 4.61
C SER A 232 7.83 2.58 4.53
N PRO A 233 7.11 2.75 3.40
CA PRO A 233 5.86 3.50 3.39
C PRO A 233 4.75 2.80 4.18
N VAL A 234 4.72 1.46 4.18
CA VAL A 234 3.73 0.67 4.92
C VAL A 234 3.94 0.81 6.43
N ILE A 235 5.19 0.73 6.88
CA ILE A 235 5.52 0.96 8.29
C ILE A 235 5.18 2.40 8.70
N ALA A 236 5.53 3.40 7.88
CA ALA A 236 5.23 4.79 8.17
C ALA A 236 3.72 5.03 8.31
N TYR A 237 2.94 4.48 7.40
CA TYR A 237 1.48 4.55 7.43
C TYR A 237 0.90 3.82 8.64
N GLY A 238 1.37 2.61 8.94
CA GLY A 238 0.95 1.83 10.10
C GLY A 238 1.15 2.56 11.43
N VAL A 239 2.27 3.25 11.61
CA VAL A 239 2.53 4.08 12.81
C VAL A 239 1.46 5.16 12.98
N VAL A 240 1.07 5.84 11.89
CA VAL A 240 0.03 6.88 11.93
C VAL A 240 -1.35 6.26 12.16
N GLN A 241 -1.72 5.24 11.41
CA GLN A 241 -3.06 4.63 11.47
C GLN A 241 -3.35 3.91 12.78
N THR A 242 -2.33 3.43 13.46
CA THR A 242 -2.46 2.83 14.79
C THR A 242 -2.47 3.85 15.92
N ASN A 243 -2.60 5.17 15.61
CA ASN A 243 -2.53 6.25 16.59
C ASN A 243 -1.27 6.17 17.47
N GLY A 244 -0.14 5.82 16.87
CA GLY A 244 1.14 5.70 17.56
C GLY A 244 1.24 4.51 18.52
N GLN A 245 0.43 3.46 18.35
CA GLN A 245 0.63 2.20 19.09
C GLN A 245 1.84 1.41 18.60
N MET A 246 2.32 1.73 17.40
CA MET A 246 3.55 1.21 16.81
C MET A 246 4.59 2.33 16.65
N GLU A 247 5.85 1.94 16.51
CA GLU A 247 6.94 2.83 16.16
C GLU A 247 7.89 2.17 15.16
N LYS A 248 8.58 3.00 14.38
CA LYS A 248 9.68 2.57 13.51
C LYS A 248 10.86 2.13 14.39
N LEU A 249 11.59 1.10 13.94
CA LEU A 249 12.76 0.61 14.65
C LEU A 249 13.94 0.48 13.68
N GLY A 250 15.06 1.13 14.02
CA GLY A 250 16.25 1.17 13.17
C GLY A 250 16.08 2.00 11.89
N ALA A 251 17.08 1.95 11.02
CA ALA A 251 17.06 2.63 9.73
C ALA A 251 16.39 1.78 8.64
N ILE A 252 15.99 2.44 7.55
CA ILE A 252 15.56 1.77 6.32
C ILE A 252 16.80 1.15 5.66
N TYR A 253 16.68 -0.06 5.12
CA TYR A 253 17.76 -0.78 4.45
C TYR A 253 17.24 -1.57 3.23
N ASP A 254 18.14 -2.10 2.42
CA ASP A 254 17.84 -2.90 1.22
C ASP A 254 16.81 -2.23 0.30
N SER A 255 17.01 -0.92 0.06
CA SER A 255 16.14 -0.17 -0.85
C SER A 255 16.27 -0.69 -2.28
N ALA A 256 15.12 -0.94 -2.90
CA ALA A 256 15.02 -1.46 -4.25
C ALA A 256 13.75 -0.93 -4.95
N PRO A 257 13.72 -0.91 -6.29
CA PRO A 257 12.53 -0.47 -7.00
C PRO A 257 11.38 -1.48 -6.86
N TYR A 258 10.15 -0.95 -6.81
CA TYR A 258 8.93 -1.71 -7.10
C TYR A 258 8.74 -1.85 -8.60
N GLY A 259 8.20 -2.99 -9.03
CA GLY A 259 7.90 -3.26 -10.43
C GLY A 259 6.46 -3.70 -10.67
N TYR A 260 5.87 -3.18 -11.73
CA TYR A 260 4.69 -3.80 -12.31
C TYR A 260 5.08 -5.16 -12.89
N VAL A 261 4.29 -6.18 -12.61
CA VAL A 261 4.52 -7.55 -13.05
C VAL A 261 3.80 -7.79 -14.37
N VAL A 262 4.55 -7.97 -15.45
CA VAL A 262 4.06 -8.13 -16.83
C VAL A 262 4.37 -9.54 -17.33
N PRO A 263 3.48 -10.19 -18.12
CA PRO A 263 3.78 -11.50 -18.68
C PRO A 263 5.15 -11.52 -19.41
N LYS A 264 5.95 -12.57 -19.20
CA LYS A 264 7.31 -12.66 -19.74
C LYS A 264 7.37 -12.53 -21.27
N LYS A 265 6.32 -12.98 -21.95
CA LYS A 265 6.19 -12.92 -23.42
C LYS A 265 5.84 -11.54 -23.96
N ASP A 266 5.45 -10.58 -23.11
CA ASP A 266 4.88 -9.30 -23.55
C ASP A 266 5.81 -8.11 -23.22
N MET A 267 6.98 -8.10 -23.86
CA MET A 267 7.95 -7.02 -23.73
C MET A 267 7.42 -5.69 -24.27
N ALA A 268 6.65 -5.72 -25.37
CA ALA A 268 6.11 -4.50 -25.97
C ALA A 268 5.14 -3.78 -25.00
N PHE A 269 4.36 -4.54 -24.23
CA PHE A 269 3.49 -3.96 -23.20
C PHE A 269 4.32 -3.38 -22.04
N ALA A 270 5.40 -4.06 -21.61
CA ALA A 270 6.31 -3.53 -20.59
C ALA A 270 6.94 -2.19 -21.05
N ASP A 271 7.36 -2.08 -22.29
CA ASP A 271 7.89 -0.84 -22.87
C ASP A 271 6.84 0.28 -22.95
N ALA A 272 5.58 -0.07 -23.26
CA ALA A 272 4.47 0.88 -23.27
C ALA A 272 4.20 1.44 -21.86
N LEU A 273 4.22 0.58 -20.82
CA LEU A 273 4.07 0.98 -19.41
C LEU A 273 5.20 1.92 -18.97
N ALA A 274 6.46 1.59 -19.28
CA ALA A 274 7.60 2.45 -18.98
C ALA A 274 7.47 3.81 -19.70
N GLY A 275 7.00 3.82 -20.95
CA GLY A 275 6.71 5.03 -21.70
C GLY A 275 5.62 5.89 -21.06
N ALA A 276 4.53 5.26 -20.62
CA ALA A 276 3.44 5.94 -19.91
C ALA A 276 3.90 6.56 -18.59
N LEU A 277 4.68 5.85 -17.79
CA LEU A 277 5.27 6.37 -16.56
C LEU A 277 6.18 7.59 -16.83
N LYS A 278 7.05 7.52 -17.86
CA LYS A 278 7.91 8.64 -18.24
C LYS A 278 7.07 9.87 -18.65
N ALA A 279 5.96 9.67 -19.35
CA ALA A 279 5.06 10.76 -19.71
C ALA A 279 4.40 11.39 -18.48
N LEU A 280 3.93 10.59 -17.52
CA LEU A 280 3.33 11.06 -16.26
C LEU A 280 4.35 11.75 -15.33
N ILE A 281 5.61 11.35 -15.36
CA ILE A 281 6.69 12.02 -14.65
C ILE A 281 6.92 13.41 -15.29
N LYS A 282 7.00 13.46 -16.63
CA LYS A 282 7.24 14.69 -17.39
C LYS A 282 6.12 15.73 -17.22
N ASP A 283 4.86 15.29 -17.18
CA ASP A 283 3.70 16.21 -17.05
C ASP A 283 3.37 16.53 -15.59
N GLY A 284 4.09 15.96 -14.63
CA GLY A 284 3.94 16.19 -13.19
C GLY A 284 2.82 15.40 -12.51
N THR A 285 2.04 14.61 -13.24
CA THR A 285 0.94 13.79 -12.69
C THR A 285 1.47 12.76 -11.70
N TYR A 286 2.60 12.09 -12.03
CA TYR A 286 3.27 11.15 -11.14
C TYR A 286 3.55 11.78 -9.77
N LYS A 287 4.19 12.94 -9.75
CA LYS A 287 4.50 13.65 -8.50
C LYS A 287 3.24 14.01 -7.71
N LYS A 288 2.21 14.52 -8.38
CA LYS A 288 0.93 14.87 -7.72
C LYS A 288 0.29 13.68 -7.03
N ILE A 289 0.36 12.49 -7.64
CA ILE A 289 -0.17 11.26 -7.05
C ILE A 289 0.63 10.88 -5.81
N LEU A 290 1.96 10.87 -5.87
CA LEU A 290 2.78 10.53 -4.72
C LEU A 290 2.64 11.52 -3.57
N ASP A 291 2.56 12.82 -3.88
CA ASP A 291 2.37 13.87 -2.87
C ASP A 291 1.01 13.73 -2.16
N ALA A 292 -0.05 13.36 -2.90
CA ALA A 292 -1.39 13.15 -2.32
C ALA A 292 -1.42 12.00 -1.30
N TRP A 293 -0.51 11.05 -1.43
CA TRP A 293 -0.36 9.91 -0.52
C TRP A 293 0.81 10.05 0.46
N TYR A 294 1.53 11.19 0.45
CA TYR A 294 2.69 11.45 1.31
C TYR A 294 3.82 10.41 1.17
N VAL A 295 4.01 9.89 -0.05
CA VAL A 295 5.03 8.87 -0.36
C VAL A 295 6.09 9.37 -1.34
N GLY A 296 6.27 10.69 -1.44
CA GLY A 296 7.19 11.33 -2.38
C GLY A 296 8.66 10.89 -2.26
N ASP A 297 9.08 10.42 -1.09
CA ASP A 297 10.45 9.94 -0.83
C ASP A 297 10.85 8.74 -1.71
N GLY A 298 9.87 7.95 -2.17
CA GLY A 298 10.09 6.82 -3.06
C GLY A 298 10.01 7.16 -4.55
N ALA A 299 9.90 8.45 -4.91
CA ALA A 299 9.79 8.89 -6.30
C ALA A 299 11.04 8.53 -7.11
N MET A 300 10.82 8.11 -8.36
CA MET A 300 11.89 7.85 -9.32
C MET A 300 11.77 8.74 -10.56
N SER A 301 12.89 9.01 -11.22
CA SER A 301 12.95 9.85 -12.42
C SER A 301 13.03 9.07 -13.72
N ASN A 302 13.46 7.81 -13.68
CA ASN A 302 13.71 7.00 -14.88
C ASN A 302 13.16 5.57 -14.72
N PRO A 303 11.87 5.34 -15.01
CA PRO A 303 11.29 4.00 -15.11
C PRO A 303 12.00 3.15 -16.16
N GLN A 304 12.32 1.90 -15.80
CA GLN A 304 13.02 0.94 -16.64
C GLN A 304 12.28 -0.39 -16.70
N VAL A 305 12.43 -1.11 -17.82
CA VAL A 305 11.99 -2.50 -17.95
C VAL A 305 13.17 -3.40 -17.57
N ASN A 306 12.93 -4.34 -16.65
CA ASN A 306 13.92 -5.29 -16.14
C ASN A 306 15.23 -4.58 -15.73
N PRO A 307 15.18 -3.60 -14.80
CA PRO A 307 16.39 -2.93 -14.35
C PRO A 307 17.33 -3.95 -13.68
N PRO A 308 18.65 -3.68 -13.62
CA PRO A 308 19.57 -4.56 -12.90
C PRO A 308 19.07 -4.81 -11.46
N ALA A 309 18.64 -6.05 -11.20
CA ALA A 309 18.12 -6.42 -9.90
C ALA A 309 19.27 -6.77 -8.95
N THR A 310 19.19 -6.27 -7.71
CA THR A 310 19.97 -6.79 -6.60
C THR A 310 19.55 -8.25 -6.34
N SER A 311 20.49 -9.07 -5.97
CA SER A 311 20.37 -10.54 -5.79
C SER A 311 19.19 -10.98 -4.94
#